data_6574b5eccc5654a5a6a451103b23c2dd
#
_entry.id   6574b5eccc5654a5a6a451103b23c2dd
#
_cell.length_a   1.000
_cell.length_b   1.000
_cell.length_c   1.000
_cell.angle_alpha   90.00
_cell.angle_beta   90.00
_cell.angle_gamma   90.00
#
_symmetry.space_group_name_H-M   'P 1'
#
loop_
_entity.id
_entity.type
_entity.pdbx_description
1 polymer ?
#
loop_
_entity_poly.entity_id
_entity_poly.type
_entity_poly.pdbx_seq_one_letter_code
_entity_poly.pdbx_strand_id
1 'polypeptide(L)'
;QIDPDPLLQYNSFIATNNIGSNINYINGNKLDIKTYNGKTVLISDFNKIANRSLSWSTSQELNVGLDLELFKDRVYFTSNVYSKYEKGLIFTSNLSPFMGFNSIRSNLVDMISNGYEVSLTGYLFPRTNSFQWDWTVNLARNRTVVAKLGNGGRDYINGDYAFIVGQPSFQYHTYEYLGPFQSEDD
;
A
#
# COMPACT_ATOMS: atom_id res chain seq x y z
N GLN A 1 5.07 6.61 -2.26
CA GLN A 1 6.07 6.88 -1.21
C GLN A 1 6.86 5.59 -1.02
N ILE A 2 8.15 5.61 -1.41
CA ILE A 2 9.03 4.44 -1.28
C ILE A 2 9.14 4.11 0.20
N ASP A 3 8.74 2.91 0.57
CA ASP A 3 8.86 2.44 1.95
C ASP A 3 10.35 2.39 2.33
N PRO A 4 10.73 2.92 3.49
CA PRO A 4 12.13 2.94 3.87
C PRO A 4 12.68 1.51 3.98
N ASP A 5 13.95 1.38 3.62
CA ASP A 5 14.69 0.12 3.65
C ASP A 5 14.45 -0.64 4.97
N PRO A 6 13.98 -1.90 4.92
CA PRO A 6 13.80 -2.74 6.11
C PRO A 6 15.06 -2.85 6.96
N LEU A 7 16.24 -2.85 6.33
CA LEU A 7 17.53 -2.89 7.03
C LEU A 7 17.80 -1.62 7.83
N LEU A 8 17.39 -0.46 7.33
CA LEU A 8 17.53 0.81 8.08
C LEU A 8 16.67 0.79 9.33
N GLN A 9 15.48 0.22 9.28
CA GLN A 9 14.62 0.08 10.45
C GLN A 9 15.19 -0.90 11.48
N TYR A 10 15.73 -2.03 11.01
CA TYR A 10 16.38 -3.00 11.86
C TYR A 10 17.64 -2.41 12.51
N ASN A 11 18.48 -1.74 11.74
CA ASN A 11 19.69 -1.07 12.24
C ASN A 11 19.35 0.04 13.22
N SER A 12 18.28 0.80 12.98
CA SER A 12 17.84 1.84 13.92
C SER A 12 17.40 1.26 15.26
N PHE A 13 16.71 0.09 15.24
CA PHE A 13 16.33 -0.58 16.46
C PHE A 13 17.54 -1.11 17.24
N ILE A 14 18.50 -1.76 16.57
CA ILE A 14 19.74 -2.24 17.21
C ILE A 14 20.51 -1.08 17.80
N ALA A 15 20.64 0.03 17.08
CA ALA A 15 21.36 1.19 17.57
C ALA A 15 20.70 1.84 18.78
N THR A 16 19.36 1.82 18.88
CA THR A 16 18.62 2.28 20.07
C THR A 16 18.82 1.39 21.29
N ASN A 17 19.08 0.10 21.08
CA ASN A 17 19.25 -0.87 22.17
C ASN A 17 20.73 -1.13 22.50
N ASN A 18 21.68 -0.69 21.69
CA ASN A 18 23.11 -0.79 21.98
C ASN A 18 23.55 0.32 22.93
N ILE A 19 23.87 -0.09 24.15
CA ILE A 19 24.44 0.78 25.18
C ILE A 19 25.85 1.16 24.74
N GLY A 20 26.05 2.42 24.39
CA GLY A 20 27.39 2.99 24.40
C GLY A 20 27.93 3.55 23.10
N SER A 21 27.26 4.45 22.48
CA SER A 21 27.90 5.50 21.69
C SER A 21 26.92 6.62 21.30
N ASN A 22 27.37 7.80 21.31
CA ASN A 22 26.87 9.08 20.87
C ASN A 22 25.87 9.16 19.69
N ILE A 23 24.92 8.25 19.61
CA ILE A 23 23.89 8.23 18.58
C ILE A 23 22.69 9.00 19.11
N ASN A 24 22.70 10.31 18.90
CA ASN A 24 21.63 11.21 19.33
C ASN A 24 20.44 11.25 18.35
N TYR A 25 20.57 10.67 17.17
CA TYR A 25 19.54 10.73 16.14
C TYR A 25 19.58 9.49 15.25
N ILE A 26 18.48 8.75 15.18
CA ILE A 26 18.23 7.76 14.14
C ILE A 26 16.88 8.10 13.53
N ASN A 27 16.85 8.29 12.21
CA ASN A 27 15.66 8.67 11.44
C ASN A 27 14.94 9.94 11.93
N GLY A 28 15.67 10.93 12.44
CA GLY A 28 15.10 12.21 12.89
C GLY A 28 14.35 12.15 14.22
N ASN A 29 14.26 10.99 14.86
CA ASN A 29 13.66 10.87 16.18
C ASN A 29 14.71 11.08 17.26
N LYS A 30 14.42 11.99 18.18
CA LYS A 30 15.28 12.26 19.35
C LYS A 30 15.22 11.06 20.29
N LEU A 31 16.38 10.45 20.58
CA LEU A 31 16.46 9.41 21.61
C LEU A 31 16.26 10.06 22.98
N ASP A 32 15.31 9.58 23.73
CA ASP A 32 15.13 9.97 25.12
C ASP A 32 16.21 9.31 25.98
N ILE A 33 17.18 10.13 26.38
CA ILE A 33 18.25 9.71 27.30
C ILE A 33 17.75 10.00 28.71
N LYS A 34 17.58 8.97 29.52
CA LYS A 34 17.23 9.11 30.94
C LYS A 34 18.37 8.64 31.83
N THR A 35 18.42 9.19 33.01
CA THR A 35 19.42 8.81 34.02
C THR A 35 18.75 7.91 35.05
N TYR A 36 19.32 6.73 35.23
CA TYR A 36 18.92 5.81 36.30
C TYR A 36 20.13 5.51 37.18
N ASN A 37 20.02 5.76 38.47
CA ASN A 37 21.08 5.57 39.46
C ASN A 37 22.44 6.20 39.05
N GLY A 38 22.41 7.46 38.55
CA GLY A 38 23.58 8.21 38.12
C GLY A 38 24.20 7.74 36.79
N LYS A 39 23.65 6.73 36.13
CA LYS A 39 24.09 6.22 34.82
C LYS A 39 23.11 6.58 33.73
N THR A 40 23.65 6.97 32.59
CA THR A 40 22.86 7.22 31.39
C THR A 40 22.31 5.90 30.86
N VAL A 41 20.98 5.79 30.73
CA VAL A 41 20.30 4.63 30.15
C VAL A 41 19.56 5.07 28.89
N LEU A 42 19.68 4.28 27.84
CA LEU A 42 18.87 4.41 26.65
C LEU A 42 17.56 3.69 26.86
N ILE A 43 16.47 4.37 26.57
CA ILE A 43 15.13 3.76 26.65
C ILE A 43 14.81 3.17 25.28
N SER A 44 14.32 1.94 25.29
CA SER A 44 13.76 1.31 24.07
C SER A 44 12.58 2.11 23.56
N ASP A 45 12.51 2.30 22.25
CA ASP A 45 11.31 2.85 21.62
C ASP A 45 10.22 1.77 21.65
N PHE A 46 9.23 1.95 22.54
CA PHE A 46 8.09 1.05 22.65
C PHE A 46 7.04 1.27 21.55
N ASN A 47 7.21 2.27 20.69
CA ASN A 47 6.28 2.51 19.61
C ASN A 47 6.33 1.42 18.54
N LYS A 48 7.51 0.84 18.31
CA LYS A 48 7.70 -0.17 17.27
C LYS A 48 8.66 -1.26 17.72
N ILE A 49 8.31 -2.50 17.43
CA ILE A 49 9.24 -3.63 17.58
C ILE A 49 9.96 -3.88 16.24
N ALA A 50 11.27 -4.16 16.32
CA ALA A 50 12.03 -4.55 15.14
C ALA A 50 11.63 -5.95 14.65
N ASN A 51 11.45 -6.10 13.35
CA ASN A 51 11.18 -7.38 12.72
C ASN A 51 12.38 -7.80 11.85
N ARG A 52 13.10 -8.83 12.30
CA ARG A 52 14.26 -9.38 11.59
C ARG A 52 13.90 -10.14 10.31
N SER A 53 12.63 -10.48 10.14
CA SER A 53 12.12 -11.20 8.97
C SER A 53 11.63 -10.24 7.87
N LEU A 54 11.84 -8.92 8.02
CA LEU A 54 11.49 -7.97 6.97
C LEU A 54 12.33 -8.24 5.72
N SER A 55 11.64 -8.29 4.59
CA SER A 55 12.23 -8.45 3.27
C SER A 55 11.70 -7.39 2.31
N TRP A 56 12.36 -7.25 1.18
CA TRP A 56 11.88 -6.38 0.11
C TRP A 56 10.57 -6.92 -0.47
N SER A 57 9.66 -6.02 -0.76
CA SER A 57 8.49 -6.35 -1.59
C SER A 57 8.94 -6.56 -3.03
N THR A 58 8.31 -7.50 -3.72
CA THR A 58 8.55 -7.78 -5.13
C THR A 58 7.29 -7.48 -5.93
N SER A 59 7.49 -6.91 -7.14
CA SER A 59 6.42 -6.63 -8.08
C SER A 59 6.71 -7.33 -9.40
N GLN A 60 5.72 -8.05 -9.92
CA GLN A 60 5.74 -8.68 -11.23
C GLN A 60 4.57 -8.14 -12.02
N GLU A 61 4.83 -7.67 -13.23
CA GLU A 61 3.81 -7.10 -14.10
C GLU A 61 3.89 -7.72 -15.49
N LEU A 62 2.74 -8.12 -16.01
CA LEU A 62 2.52 -8.47 -17.39
C LEU A 62 1.63 -7.41 -18.01
N ASN A 63 2.12 -6.80 -19.10
CA ASN A 63 1.38 -5.81 -19.86
C ASN A 63 1.38 -6.22 -21.34
N VAL A 64 0.19 -6.21 -21.95
CA VAL A 64 0.00 -6.50 -23.37
C VAL A 64 -0.73 -5.31 -23.99
N GLY A 65 -0.10 -4.67 -24.96
CA GLY A 65 -0.61 -3.54 -25.70
C GLY A 65 -0.88 -3.87 -27.16
N LEU A 66 -1.88 -3.21 -27.72
CA LEU A 66 -2.23 -3.26 -29.15
C LEU A 66 -2.52 -1.85 -29.63
N ASP A 67 -1.76 -1.42 -30.65
CA ASP A 67 -1.96 -0.15 -31.33
C ASP A 67 -2.30 -0.41 -32.78
N LEU A 68 -3.41 0.16 -33.25
CA LEU A 68 -3.89 0.04 -34.62
C LEU A 68 -4.17 1.39 -35.22
N GLU A 69 -3.71 1.57 -36.46
CA GLU A 69 -4.06 2.69 -37.32
C GLU A 69 -4.98 2.19 -38.45
N LEU A 70 -6.17 2.75 -38.52
CA LEU A 70 -7.21 2.30 -39.42
C LEU A 70 -7.68 3.44 -40.33
N PHE A 71 -8.21 3.09 -41.50
CA PHE A 71 -8.84 4.03 -42.46
C PHE A 71 -7.90 5.15 -42.94
N LYS A 72 -6.62 4.83 -43.29
CA LYS A 72 -5.61 5.79 -43.74
C LYS A 72 -5.40 6.91 -42.72
N ASP A 73 -5.01 6.52 -41.52
CA ASP A 73 -4.68 7.40 -40.39
C ASP A 73 -5.86 8.26 -39.87
N ARG A 74 -7.09 7.79 -40.10
CA ARG A 74 -8.26 8.49 -39.57
C ARG A 74 -8.76 7.97 -38.23
N VAL A 75 -8.41 6.74 -37.88
CA VAL A 75 -8.82 6.14 -36.61
C VAL A 75 -7.60 5.48 -35.97
N TYR A 76 -7.33 5.92 -34.77
CA TYR A 76 -6.27 5.36 -33.91
C TYR A 76 -6.92 4.62 -32.76
N PHE A 77 -6.60 3.35 -32.64
CA PHE A 77 -7.07 2.49 -31.55
C PHE A 77 -5.86 2.02 -30.77
N THR A 78 -5.87 2.30 -29.44
CA THR A 78 -4.86 1.82 -28.52
C THR A 78 -5.57 1.02 -27.41
N SER A 79 -5.08 -0.16 -27.11
CA SER A 79 -5.61 -0.98 -26.02
C SER A 79 -4.47 -1.59 -25.22
N ASN A 80 -4.52 -1.45 -23.90
CA ASN A 80 -3.59 -2.07 -22.97
C ASN A 80 -4.35 -2.92 -21.96
N VAL A 81 -3.84 -4.13 -21.69
CA VAL A 81 -4.33 -5.00 -20.63
C VAL A 81 -3.14 -5.39 -19.76
N TYR A 82 -3.28 -5.23 -18.47
CA TYR A 82 -2.21 -5.54 -17.54
C TYR A 82 -2.68 -6.36 -16.34
N SER A 83 -1.74 -7.12 -15.81
CA SER A 83 -1.86 -7.85 -14.55
C SER A 83 -0.59 -7.67 -13.75
N LYS A 84 -0.71 -7.12 -12.55
CA LYS A 84 0.39 -6.85 -11.64
C LYS A 84 0.19 -7.62 -10.34
N TYR A 85 1.20 -8.38 -9.93
CA TYR A 85 1.25 -9.08 -8.65
C TYR A 85 2.31 -8.45 -7.76
N GLU A 86 1.91 -7.95 -6.61
CA GLU A 86 2.76 -7.34 -5.59
C GLU A 86 2.80 -8.27 -4.38
N LYS A 87 3.99 -8.80 -4.10
CA LYS A 87 4.23 -9.76 -3.02
C LYS A 87 4.96 -9.11 -1.87
N GLY A 88 4.49 -9.41 -0.66
CA GLY A 88 5.17 -9.03 0.57
C GLY A 88 5.20 -7.53 0.82
N LEU A 89 4.11 -6.83 0.54
CA LEU A 89 3.96 -5.42 0.88
C LEU A 89 4.10 -5.22 2.38
N ILE A 90 4.88 -4.20 2.77
CA ILE A 90 5.16 -3.91 4.16
C ILE A 90 4.01 -3.11 4.75
N PHE A 91 3.37 -3.69 5.76
CA PHE A 91 2.31 -3.06 6.53
C PHE A 91 2.70 -2.92 7.99
N THR A 92 2.19 -1.88 8.62
CA THR A 92 2.30 -1.69 10.06
C THR A 92 1.05 -2.24 10.72
N SER A 93 1.22 -3.27 11.54
CA SER A 93 0.14 -3.85 12.34
C SER A 93 0.22 -3.34 13.76
N ASN A 94 -0.94 -2.93 14.32
CA ASN A 94 -1.05 -2.59 15.73
C ASN A 94 -0.97 -3.86 16.55
N LEU A 95 -0.23 -3.79 17.65
CA LEU A 95 -0.08 -4.90 18.60
C LEU A 95 -0.98 -4.64 19.81
N SER A 96 -1.31 -5.74 20.51
CA SER A 96 -1.98 -5.63 21.80
C SER A 96 -1.10 -4.86 22.79
N PRO A 97 -1.66 -3.94 23.59
CA PRO A 97 -0.91 -3.21 24.63
C PRO A 97 -0.16 -4.10 25.62
N PHE A 98 -0.62 -5.35 25.80
CA PHE A 98 0.04 -6.35 26.66
C PHE A 98 1.40 -6.83 26.13
N MET A 99 1.72 -6.58 24.85
CA MET A 99 3.00 -6.95 24.25
C MET A 99 4.13 -5.97 24.55
N GLY A 100 3.83 -4.83 25.17
CA GLY A 100 4.81 -3.79 25.50
C GLY A 100 5.30 -2.98 24.31
N PHE A 101 4.75 -3.21 23.11
CA PHE A 101 5.02 -2.44 21.89
C PHE A 101 3.70 -2.11 21.20
N ASN A 102 3.63 -0.93 20.58
CA ASN A 102 2.40 -0.47 19.93
C ASN A 102 2.22 -1.08 18.54
N SER A 103 3.30 -1.32 17.81
CA SER A 103 3.20 -1.78 16.43
C SER A 103 4.40 -2.59 15.97
N ILE A 104 4.17 -3.39 14.92
CA ILE A 104 5.20 -4.13 14.18
C ILE A 104 5.01 -3.90 12.68
N ARG A 105 6.13 -3.79 11.95
CA ARG A 105 6.13 -3.83 10.49
C ARG A 105 6.44 -5.23 10.01
N SER A 106 5.66 -5.72 9.05
CA SER A 106 5.85 -7.04 8.45
C SER A 106 5.41 -7.07 7.00
N ASN A 107 5.95 -8.02 6.24
CA ASN A 107 5.54 -8.32 4.87
C ASN A 107 4.22 -9.10 4.90
N LEU A 108 3.12 -8.40 5.15
CA LEU A 108 1.86 -9.00 5.53
C LEU A 108 0.92 -9.24 4.36
N VAL A 109 1.00 -8.43 3.31
CA VAL A 109 -0.04 -8.34 2.28
C VAL A 109 0.54 -8.61 0.91
N ASP A 110 -0.12 -9.49 0.16
CA ASP A 110 0.08 -9.64 -1.28
C ASP A 110 -1.15 -9.06 -1.99
N MET A 111 -0.94 -8.34 -3.09
CA MET A 111 -2.01 -7.74 -3.88
C MET A 111 -1.92 -8.13 -5.35
N ILE A 112 -3.07 -8.21 -6.00
CA ILE A 112 -3.19 -8.37 -7.45
C ILE A 112 -3.96 -7.18 -8.00
N SER A 113 -3.38 -6.51 -8.99
CA SER A 113 -4.00 -5.42 -9.72
C SER A 113 -4.17 -5.83 -11.17
N ASN A 114 -5.41 -5.87 -11.64
CA ASN A 114 -5.75 -6.14 -13.02
C ASN A 114 -6.48 -4.94 -13.62
N GLY A 115 -6.12 -4.60 -14.84
CA GLY A 115 -6.76 -3.48 -15.51
C GLY A 115 -6.70 -3.58 -17.02
N TYR A 116 -7.53 -2.76 -17.64
CA TYR A 116 -7.48 -2.51 -19.07
C TYR A 116 -7.73 -1.03 -19.34
N GLU A 117 -7.12 -0.55 -20.41
CA GLU A 117 -7.25 0.79 -20.92
C GLU A 117 -7.47 0.71 -22.41
N VAL A 118 -8.46 1.45 -22.91
CA VAL A 118 -8.77 1.54 -24.33
C VAL A 118 -8.91 3.00 -24.70
N SER A 119 -8.23 3.41 -25.74
CA SER A 119 -8.33 4.74 -26.33
C SER A 119 -8.70 4.62 -27.80
N LEU A 120 -9.69 5.40 -28.23
CA LEU A 120 -10.12 5.48 -29.60
C LEU A 120 -10.15 6.95 -30.01
N THR A 121 -9.32 7.32 -30.97
CA THR A 121 -9.25 8.66 -31.54
C THR A 121 -9.65 8.63 -33.00
N GLY A 122 -10.53 9.51 -33.41
CA GLY A 122 -11.00 9.60 -34.79
C GLY A 122 -10.93 11.02 -35.35
N TYR A 123 -10.53 11.11 -36.62
CA TYR A 123 -10.48 12.33 -37.41
C TYR A 123 -11.56 12.27 -38.47
N LEU A 124 -12.55 13.17 -38.38
CA LEU A 124 -13.69 13.17 -39.33
C LEU A 124 -13.26 13.59 -40.74
N PHE A 125 -12.37 14.58 -40.80
CA PHE A 125 -11.88 15.13 -42.09
C PHE A 125 -10.40 14.80 -42.29
N PRO A 126 -9.92 14.67 -43.55
CA PRO A 126 -8.50 14.56 -43.83
C PRO A 126 -7.72 15.71 -43.23
N ARG A 127 -6.52 15.45 -42.72
CA ARG A 127 -5.64 16.48 -42.13
C ARG A 127 -5.25 17.63 -43.11
N THR A 128 -5.49 17.43 -44.40
CA THR A 128 -5.23 18.42 -45.45
C THR A 128 -6.33 19.48 -45.57
N ASN A 129 -7.48 19.28 -44.93
CA ASN A 129 -8.60 20.25 -45.00
C ASN A 129 -8.37 21.43 -44.04
N SER A 130 -8.88 22.58 -44.40
CA SER A 130 -8.83 23.79 -43.57
C SER A 130 -9.67 23.66 -42.30
N PHE A 131 -10.72 22.82 -42.32
CA PHE A 131 -11.54 22.49 -41.16
C PHE A 131 -11.18 21.10 -40.69
N GLN A 132 -10.81 21.00 -39.42
CA GLN A 132 -10.46 19.73 -38.76
C GLN A 132 -11.37 19.54 -37.56
N TRP A 133 -11.83 18.29 -37.38
CA TRP A 133 -12.58 17.86 -36.22
C TRP A 133 -12.11 16.49 -35.85
N ASP A 134 -11.68 16.37 -34.59
CA ASP A 134 -11.25 15.13 -33.97
C ASP A 134 -12.06 14.84 -32.71
N TRP A 135 -12.10 13.59 -32.33
CA TRP A 135 -12.74 13.12 -31.12
C TRP A 135 -11.88 12.00 -30.51
N THR A 136 -11.90 11.92 -29.18
CA THR A 136 -11.21 10.87 -28.44
C THR A 136 -12.13 10.32 -27.36
N VAL A 137 -12.22 9.01 -27.29
CA VAL A 137 -12.94 8.28 -26.24
C VAL A 137 -11.93 7.41 -25.50
N ASN A 138 -11.86 7.57 -24.19
CA ASN A 138 -11.02 6.76 -23.31
C ASN A 138 -11.89 5.96 -22.36
N LEU A 139 -11.59 4.66 -22.24
CA LEU A 139 -12.20 3.75 -21.29
C LEU A 139 -11.09 3.08 -20.49
N ALA A 140 -11.15 3.16 -19.16
CA ALA A 140 -10.22 2.49 -18.28
C ALA A 140 -10.96 1.82 -17.13
N ARG A 141 -10.47 0.65 -16.74
CA ARG A 141 -10.92 -0.05 -15.53
C ARG A 141 -9.72 -0.66 -14.84
N ASN A 142 -9.59 -0.37 -13.55
CA ASN A 142 -8.60 -0.98 -12.67
C ASN A 142 -9.30 -1.61 -11.47
N ARG A 143 -8.83 -2.79 -11.06
CA ARG A 143 -9.27 -3.48 -9.85
C ARG A 143 -8.06 -4.07 -9.14
N THR A 144 -7.83 -3.62 -7.91
CA THR A 144 -6.82 -4.19 -7.01
C THR A 144 -7.52 -4.99 -5.92
N VAL A 145 -7.11 -6.22 -5.72
CA VAL A 145 -7.64 -7.12 -4.70
C VAL A 145 -6.52 -7.61 -3.78
N VAL A 146 -6.88 -7.88 -2.54
CA VAL A 146 -5.99 -8.53 -1.57
C VAL A 146 -5.87 -10.00 -1.93
N ALA A 147 -4.68 -10.45 -2.34
CA ALA A 147 -4.44 -11.84 -2.74
C ALA A 147 -4.14 -12.72 -1.54
N LYS A 148 -3.40 -12.19 -0.55
CA LYS A 148 -2.99 -12.94 0.64
C LYS A 148 -2.75 -12.00 1.82
N LEU A 149 -3.06 -12.50 3.01
CA LEU A 149 -2.71 -11.89 4.29
C LEU A 149 -1.80 -12.85 5.09
N GLY A 150 -0.68 -12.34 5.58
CA GLY A 150 0.33 -13.13 6.30
C GLY A 150 -0.04 -13.48 7.74
N ASN A 151 -1.16 -12.98 8.25
CA ASN A 151 -1.68 -13.23 9.60
C ASN A 151 -2.53 -14.50 9.72
N GLY A 152 -2.29 -15.50 8.87
CA GLY A 152 -3.09 -16.73 8.81
C GLY A 152 -4.38 -16.57 8.01
N GLY A 153 -4.46 -15.58 7.13
CA GLY A 153 -5.64 -15.31 6.27
C GLY A 153 -6.80 -14.65 7.00
N ARG A 154 -6.59 -14.18 8.23
CA ARG A 154 -7.61 -13.44 8.97
C ARG A 154 -7.73 -12.03 8.42
N ASP A 155 -8.97 -11.52 8.39
CA ASP A 155 -9.22 -10.13 8.02
C ASP A 155 -8.40 -9.18 8.90
N TYR A 156 -7.82 -8.18 8.26
CA TYR A 156 -7.05 -7.15 8.95
C TYR A 156 -7.82 -5.85 8.92
N ILE A 157 -8.27 -5.41 10.09
CA ILE A 157 -9.03 -4.18 10.27
C ILE A 157 -8.10 -3.14 10.89
N ASN A 158 -8.03 -1.97 10.28
CA ASN A 158 -7.25 -0.83 10.76
C ASN A 158 -8.10 0.45 10.67
N GLY A 159 -8.69 0.84 11.79
CA GLY A 159 -9.66 1.92 11.84
C GLY A 159 -10.88 1.61 10.98
N ASP A 160 -11.21 2.52 10.08
CA ASP A 160 -12.37 2.42 9.18
C ASP A 160 -12.12 1.57 7.93
N TYR A 161 -10.94 0.95 7.80
CA TYR A 161 -10.56 0.16 6.65
C TYR A 161 -10.37 -1.31 7.00
N ALA A 162 -10.83 -2.18 6.10
CA ALA A 162 -10.64 -3.62 6.19
C ALA A 162 -9.88 -4.15 4.97
N PHE A 163 -8.93 -5.03 5.23
CA PHE A 163 -8.25 -5.83 4.22
C PHE A 163 -8.77 -7.27 4.34
N ILE A 164 -9.50 -7.71 3.33
CA ILE A 164 -10.15 -9.02 3.27
C ILE A 164 -9.66 -9.75 2.03
N VAL A 165 -9.20 -10.99 2.18
CA VAL A 165 -8.69 -11.78 1.05
C VAL A 165 -9.77 -11.96 -0.02
N GLY A 166 -9.42 -11.70 -1.27
CA GLY A 166 -10.33 -11.75 -2.43
C GLY A 166 -11.18 -10.50 -2.65
N GLN A 167 -11.13 -9.55 -1.74
CA GLN A 167 -11.90 -8.30 -1.82
C GLN A 167 -11.01 -7.14 -2.28
N PRO A 168 -11.61 -6.03 -2.76
CA PRO A 168 -10.86 -4.82 -3.09
C PRO A 168 -9.96 -4.35 -1.95
N SER A 169 -8.80 -3.80 -2.30
CA SER A 169 -7.75 -3.39 -1.35
C SER A 169 -8.17 -2.28 -0.38
N PHE A 170 -9.22 -1.54 -0.72
CA PHE A 170 -9.77 -0.49 0.13
C PHE A 170 -11.27 -0.76 0.31
N GLN A 171 -11.61 -1.35 1.45
CA GLN A 171 -13.00 -1.49 1.89
C GLN A 171 -13.20 -0.72 3.17
N TYR A 172 -14.31 0.00 3.26
CA TYR A 172 -14.73 0.59 4.51
C TYR A 172 -15.32 -0.49 5.41
N HIS A 173 -14.90 -0.45 6.67
CA HIS A 173 -15.46 -1.25 7.75
C HIS A 173 -16.23 -0.32 8.66
N THR A 174 -17.54 -0.37 8.59
CA THR A 174 -18.44 0.51 9.35
C THR A 174 -19.49 -0.31 10.07
N TYR A 175 -20.04 0.24 11.11
CA TYR A 175 -21.20 -0.35 11.79
C TYR A 175 -22.46 -0.07 10.99
N GLU A 176 -23.34 -1.06 10.90
CA GLU A 176 -24.69 -0.87 10.37
C GLU A 176 -25.55 -0.17 11.40
N TYR A 177 -26.21 0.90 10.99
CA TYR A 177 -27.14 1.60 11.86
C TYR A 177 -28.50 0.90 11.84
N LEU A 178 -28.84 0.21 12.92
CA LEU A 178 -30.10 -0.56 13.04
C LEU A 178 -31.27 0.28 13.57
N GLY A 179 -31.03 1.55 13.92
CA GLY A 179 -32.02 2.45 14.50
C GLY A 179 -31.73 2.78 15.98
N PRO A 180 -32.52 3.68 16.57
CA PRO A 180 -32.44 3.94 17.99
C PRO A 180 -32.99 2.75 18.79
N PHE A 181 -32.43 2.48 19.95
CA PHE A 181 -32.99 1.51 20.89
C PHE A 181 -34.40 1.89 21.24
N GLN A 182 -35.36 0.97 21.12
CA GLN A 182 -36.76 1.22 21.38
C GLN A 182 -37.20 0.71 22.75
N SER A 183 -36.45 -0.19 23.38
CA SER A 183 -36.66 -0.71 24.72
C SER A 183 -35.34 -1.09 25.38
N GLU A 184 -35.33 -1.30 26.71
CA GLU A 184 -34.16 -1.77 27.47
C GLU A 184 -33.77 -3.24 27.14
N ASP A 185 -34.58 -3.94 26.36
CA ASP A 185 -34.43 -5.37 26.00
C ASP A 185 -33.92 -5.58 24.55
N ASP A 186 -33.60 -4.51 23.80
CA ASP A 186 -33.07 -4.56 22.42
C ASP A 186 -31.53 -4.66 22.37
#